data_195ef96b50eb4e5b421eafffd0b7a645
#
_entry.id   195ef96b50eb4e5b421eafffd0b7a645
#
_cell.length_a   1.000
_cell.length_b   1.000
_cell.length_c   1.000
_cell.angle_alpha   90.00
_cell.angle_beta   90.00
_cell.angle_gamma   90.00
#
_symmetry.space_group_name_H-M   'P 1'
#
loop_
_entity.id
_entity.type
_entity.pdbx_description
1 polymer ?
#
loop_
_entity_poly.entity_id
_entity_poly.type
_entity_poly.pdbx_seq_one_letter_code
_entity_poly.pdbx_strand_id
1 'polypeptide(L)'
;EQRGWTVLLQAPPRKGIYGMANSKKKTIWVHPITEAMGIMPQTFVHEAVHAVQACKTGKMKPLGYKPALDYVVDRAVFNNLYRNYTSRKWAIEKEAFAIQAQPNRIPLIMGLIVEHCPIKPDEQAA
;
A
#
# COMPACT_ATOMS: atom_id res chain seq x y z
N GLU A 1 12.19 -2.06 6.63
CA GLU A 1 12.80 -1.58 7.88
C GLU A 1 13.92 -0.59 7.64
N GLN A 2 14.83 -0.85 6.69
CA GLN A 2 15.91 0.09 6.37
C GLN A 2 15.41 1.47 5.95
N ARG A 3 14.16 1.56 5.56
CA ARG A 3 13.55 2.81 5.09
C ARG A 3 12.60 3.41 6.12
N GLY A 4 12.72 2.98 7.37
CA GLY A 4 12.00 3.55 8.50
C GLY A 4 10.61 2.98 8.72
N TRP A 5 10.21 1.96 7.96
CA TRP A 5 8.92 1.32 8.11
C TRP A 5 9.06 -0.10 8.66
N THR A 6 8.12 -0.48 9.52
CA THR A 6 8.05 -1.82 10.11
C THR A 6 6.85 -2.56 9.52
N VAL A 7 7.06 -3.82 9.13
CA VAL A 7 5.99 -4.69 8.65
C VAL A 7 5.71 -5.75 9.70
N LEU A 8 4.45 -5.84 10.13
CA LEU A 8 4.03 -6.80 11.14
C LEU A 8 3.00 -7.76 10.54
N LEU A 9 3.28 -9.06 10.66
CA LEU A 9 2.34 -10.12 10.27
C LEU A 9 1.43 -10.42 11.45
N GLN A 10 0.52 -9.49 11.74
CA GLN A 10 -0.45 -9.64 12.81
C GLN A 10 -1.69 -8.83 12.48
N ALA A 11 -2.78 -9.11 13.19
CA ALA A 11 -4.04 -8.42 12.97
C ALA A 11 -3.85 -6.90 13.16
N PRO A 12 -4.38 -6.09 12.23
CA PRO A 12 -4.35 -4.64 12.40
C PRO A 12 -5.07 -4.20 13.67
N PRO A 13 -4.68 -3.04 14.25
CA PRO A 13 -5.38 -2.51 15.44
C PRO A 13 -6.86 -2.27 15.22
N ARG A 14 -7.26 -2.02 13.97
CA ARG A 14 -8.66 -1.82 13.62
C ARG A 14 -9.28 -3.15 13.23
N LYS A 15 -10.41 -3.50 13.87
CA LYS A 15 -11.09 -4.76 13.61
C LYS A 15 -11.72 -4.80 12.23
N GLY A 16 -11.76 -6.00 11.64
CA GLY A 16 -12.47 -6.25 10.40
C GLY A 16 -11.72 -5.91 9.13
N ILE A 17 -10.44 -5.54 9.23
CA ILE A 17 -9.62 -5.28 8.04
C ILE A 17 -8.43 -6.24 8.00
N TYR A 18 -7.97 -6.53 6.78
CA TYR A 18 -6.89 -7.49 6.55
C TYR A 18 -5.51 -6.84 6.46
N GLY A 19 -5.46 -5.55 6.18
CA GLY A 19 -4.21 -4.81 6.11
C GLY A 19 -4.43 -3.36 6.53
N MET A 20 -3.35 -2.72 6.99
CA MET A 20 -3.39 -1.33 7.41
C MET A 20 -1.99 -0.73 7.31
N ALA A 21 -1.91 0.53 6.91
CA ALA A 21 -0.68 1.33 6.96
C ALA A 21 -0.94 2.57 7.81
N ASN A 22 -0.03 2.85 8.73
CA ASN A 22 -0.11 4.04 9.57
C ASN A 22 1.15 4.88 9.35
N SER A 23 0.99 6.07 8.76
CA SER A 23 2.11 6.93 8.40
C SER A 23 2.80 7.55 9.62
N LYS A 24 2.07 7.80 10.70
CA LYS A 24 2.65 8.36 11.92
C LYS A 24 3.53 7.35 12.62
N LYS A 25 3.08 6.10 12.70
CA LYS A 25 3.82 5.01 13.33
C LYS A 25 4.79 4.33 12.36
N LYS A 26 4.71 4.66 11.08
CA LYS A 26 5.51 4.03 10.01
C LYS A 26 5.45 2.51 10.09
N THR A 27 4.24 2.00 10.20
CA THR A 27 4.00 0.58 10.39
C THR A 27 2.95 0.09 9.41
N ILE A 28 3.19 -1.10 8.85
CA ILE A 28 2.24 -1.84 8.03
C ILE A 28 1.85 -3.11 8.79
N TRP A 29 0.55 -3.35 8.90
CA TRP A 29 0.02 -4.62 9.42
C TRP A 29 -0.56 -5.42 8.27
N VAL A 30 -0.23 -6.71 8.22
CA VAL A 30 -0.85 -7.65 7.29
C VAL A 30 -1.36 -8.82 8.12
N HIS A 31 -2.67 -9.04 8.07
CA HIS A 31 -3.28 -10.10 8.87
C HIS A 31 -2.81 -11.48 8.36
N PRO A 32 -2.37 -12.39 9.26
CA PRO A 32 -1.88 -13.71 8.84
C PRO A 32 -2.90 -14.53 8.04
N ILE A 33 -4.19 -14.31 8.25
CA ILE A 33 -5.24 -15.03 7.51
C ILE A 33 -5.18 -14.77 5.99
N THR A 34 -4.56 -13.67 5.57
CA THR A 34 -4.43 -13.35 4.14
C THR A 34 -3.61 -14.39 3.38
N GLU A 35 -2.69 -15.08 4.06
CA GLU A 35 -1.94 -16.18 3.45
C GLU A 35 -2.88 -17.33 3.09
N ALA A 36 -3.72 -17.77 4.03
CA ALA A 36 -4.68 -18.83 3.79
C ALA A 36 -5.72 -18.45 2.72
N MET A 37 -6.05 -17.17 2.62
CA MET A 37 -6.98 -16.65 1.62
C MET A 37 -6.34 -16.46 0.25
N GLY A 38 -5.02 -16.60 0.14
CA GLY A 38 -4.30 -16.40 -1.12
C GLY A 38 -4.17 -14.95 -1.56
N ILE A 39 -4.34 -13.99 -0.64
CA ILE A 39 -4.31 -12.56 -0.96
C ILE A 39 -3.21 -11.79 -0.22
N MET A 40 -2.29 -12.48 0.44
CA MET A 40 -1.23 -11.81 1.20
C MET A 40 -0.35 -10.89 0.34
N PRO A 41 0.14 -11.31 -0.85
CA PRO A 41 0.97 -10.43 -1.67
C PRO A 41 0.23 -9.17 -2.09
N GLN A 42 -1.04 -9.28 -2.49
CA GLN A 42 -1.85 -8.13 -2.90
C GLN A 42 -2.10 -7.19 -1.73
N THR A 43 -2.42 -7.76 -0.56
CA THR A 43 -2.66 -6.98 0.66
C THR A 43 -1.40 -6.23 1.06
N PHE A 44 -0.26 -6.89 1.06
CA PHE A 44 1.02 -6.24 1.38
C PHE A 44 1.32 -5.12 0.39
N VAL A 45 1.19 -5.37 -0.91
CA VAL A 45 1.47 -4.35 -1.94
C VAL A 45 0.55 -3.15 -1.76
N HIS A 46 -0.74 -3.36 -1.51
CA HIS A 46 -1.69 -2.27 -1.28
C HIS A 46 -1.22 -1.37 -0.13
N GLU A 47 -0.87 -1.97 1.01
CA GLU A 47 -0.41 -1.19 2.16
C GLU A 47 0.97 -0.56 1.92
N ALA A 48 1.84 -1.25 1.19
CA ALA A 48 3.15 -0.69 0.82
C ALA A 48 3.02 0.54 -0.07
N VAL A 49 2.01 0.60 -0.95
CA VAL A 49 1.74 1.80 -1.75
C VAL A 49 1.44 2.99 -0.83
N HIS A 50 0.64 2.79 0.21
CA HIS A 50 0.36 3.86 1.18
C HIS A 50 1.63 4.33 1.89
N ALA A 51 2.56 3.42 2.21
CA ALA A 51 3.84 3.78 2.78
C ALA A 51 4.64 4.67 1.82
N VAL A 52 4.69 4.29 0.54
CA VAL A 52 5.40 5.07 -0.48
C VAL A 52 4.75 6.44 -0.68
N GLN A 53 3.42 6.50 -0.69
CA GLN A 53 2.68 7.76 -0.78
C GLN A 53 3.10 8.70 0.35
N ALA A 54 3.20 8.18 1.57
CA ALA A 54 3.65 8.97 2.71
C ALA A 54 5.13 9.36 2.61
N CYS A 55 5.98 8.50 2.07
CA CYS A 55 7.40 8.80 1.89
C CYS A 55 7.64 9.98 0.95
N LYS A 56 6.87 10.05 -0.14
CA LYS A 56 7.10 11.04 -1.19
C LYS A 56 6.93 12.48 -0.69
N THR A 57 5.89 12.73 0.10
CA THR A 57 5.54 14.10 0.49
C THR A 57 5.46 14.31 2.01
N GLY A 58 5.65 13.25 2.80
CA GLY A 58 5.40 13.28 4.24
C GLY A 58 3.93 13.24 4.60
N LYS A 59 3.04 13.23 3.60
CA LYS A 59 1.59 13.17 3.79
C LYS A 59 1.01 12.09 2.90
N MET A 60 -0.17 11.60 3.26
CA MET A 60 -0.87 10.60 2.45
C MET A 60 -1.47 11.26 1.21
N LYS A 61 -0.73 11.26 0.12
CA LYS A 61 -1.12 11.81 -1.19
C LYS A 61 -0.76 10.85 -2.31
N PRO A 62 -1.52 10.85 -3.42
CA PRO A 62 -1.18 9.99 -4.56
C PRO A 62 0.22 10.27 -5.11
N LEU A 63 0.87 9.22 -5.62
CA LEU A 63 2.16 9.35 -6.30
C LEU A 63 2.00 9.96 -7.69
N GLY A 64 0.80 9.84 -8.27
CA GLY A 64 0.55 10.21 -9.65
C GLY A 64 0.77 9.06 -10.62
N TYR A 65 1.01 7.85 -10.13
CA TYR A 65 1.18 6.67 -10.97
C TYR A 65 -0.18 6.12 -11.35
N LYS A 66 -0.43 5.98 -12.64
CA LYS A 66 -1.74 5.53 -13.16
C LYS A 66 -1.54 4.35 -14.12
N PRO A 67 -1.29 3.14 -13.58
CA PRO A 67 -1.13 1.98 -14.43
C PRO A 67 -2.45 1.63 -15.12
N ALA A 68 -2.36 1.06 -16.31
CA ALA A 68 -3.55 0.63 -17.05
C ALA A 68 -4.23 -0.53 -16.33
N LEU A 69 -5.57 -0.49 -16.28
CA LEU A 69 -6.39 -1.57 -15.75
C LEU A 69 -7.34 -2.04 -16.85
N ASP A 70 -7.61 -3.35 -16.90
CA ASP A 70 -8.67 -3.82 -17.78
C ASP A 70 -10.04 -3.36 -17.25
N TYR A 71 -11.03 -3.40 -18.13
CA TYR A 71 -12.36 -2.85 -17.80
C TYR A 71 -12.98 -3.50 -16.56
N VAL A 72 -12.87 -4.82 -16.44
CA VAL A 72 -13.49 -5.55 -15.31
C VAL A 72 -12.85 -5.14 -13.98
N VAL A 73 -11.51 -5.06 -13.95
CA VAL A 73 -10.78 -4.65 -12.75
C VAL A 73 -11.08 -3.20 -12.41
N ASP A 74 -11.08 -2.31 -13.40
CA ASP A 74 -11.37 -0.90 -13.19
C ASP A 74 -12.76 -0.70 -12.59
N ARG A 75 -13.77 -1.43 -13.10
CA ARG A 75 -15.13 -1.36 -12.57
C ARG A 75 -15.20 -1.90 -11.14
N ALA A 76 -14.49 -2.99 -10.85
CA ALA A 76 -14.46 -3.55 -9.51
C ALA A 76 -13.82 -2.58 -8.51
N VAL A 77 -12.73 -1.93 -8.89
CA VAL A 77 -12.08 -0.90 -8.07
C VAL A 77 -13.03 0.26 -7.81
N PHE A 78 -13.67 0.78 -8.86
CA PHE A 78 -14.63 1.87 -8.73
C PHE A 78 -15.76 1.52 -7.75
N ASN A 79 -16.35 0.34 -7.90
CA ASN A 79 -17.45 -0.09 -7.04
C ASN A 79 -17.01 -0.21 -5.58
N ASN A 80 -15.81 -0.73 -5.34
CA ASN A 80 -15.26 -0.84 -3.99
C ASN A 80 -15.03 0.54 -3.36
N LEU A 81 -14.46 1.47 -4.13
CA LEU A 81 -14.23 2.84 -3.65
C LEU A 81 -15.54 3.54 -3.31
N TYR A 82 -16.53 3.41 -4.19
CA TYR A 82 -17.83 4.04 -3.99
C TYR A 82 -18.51 3.56 -2.71
N ARG A 83 -18.40 2.25 -2.41
CA ARG A 83 -19.09 1.64 -1.26
C ARG A 83 -18.37 1.84 0.06
N ASN A 84 -17.04 1.83 0.05
CA ASN A 84 -16.24 1.66 1.27
C ASN A 84 -15.37 2.83 1.64
N TYR A 85 -15.23 3.84 0.75
CA TYR A 85 -14.32 4.96 1.00
C TYR A 85 -15.00 6.28 0.74
N THR A 86 -14.61 7.29 1.52
CA THR A 86 -15.06 8.67 1.25
C THR A 86 -14.35 9.20 0.01
N SER A 87 -14.98 10.15 -0.69
CA SER A 87 -14.39 10.72 -1.91
C SER A 87 -13.01 11.34 -1.68
N ARG A 88 -12.73 11.80 -0.47
CA ARG A 88 -11.44 12.39 -0.10
C ARG A 88 -10.29 11.39 -0.23
N LYS A 89 -10.57 10.10 -0.07
CA LYS A 89 -9.57 9.03 -0.12
C LYS A 89 -9.50 8.30 -1.45
N TRP A 90 -10.41 8.61 -2.38
CA TRP A 90 -10.51 7.84 -3.63
C TRP A 90 -9.22 7.81 -4.44
N ALA A 91 -8.57 8.96 -4.62
CA ALA A 91 -7.35 9.01 -5.43
C ALA A 91 -6.23 8.18 -4.80
N ILE A 92 -6.10 8.24 -3.47
CA ILE A 92 -5.10 7.50 -2.70
C ILE A 92 -5.35 6.00 -2.81
N GLU A 93 -6.59 5.57 -2.57
CA GLU A 93 -6.97 4.16 -2.59
C GLU A 93 -6.99 3.59 -4.01
N LYS A 94 -7.45 4.38 -4.98
CA LYS A 94 -7.46 3.94 -6.38
C LYS A 94 -6.05 3.61 -6.86
N GLU A 95 -5.08 4.44 -6.52
CA GLU A 95 -3.68 4.19 -6.88
C GLU A 95 -3.17 2.89 -6.26
N ALA A 96 -3.49 2.66 -4.98
CA ALA A 96 -3.09 1.43 -4.29
C ALA A 96 -3.74 0.19 -4.93
N PHE A 97 -5.03 0.24 -5.23
CA PHE A 97 -5.72 -0.87 -5.90
C PHE A 97 -5.17 -1.11 -7.30
N ALA A 98 -4.89 -0.03 -8.05
CA ALA A 98 -4.37 -0.15 -9.40
C ALA A 98 -2.98 -0.83 -9.42
N ILE A 99 -2.12 -0.47 -8.49
CA ILE A 99 -0.78 -1.06 -8.41
C ILE A 99 -0.85 -2.51 -7.95
N GLN A 100 -1.67 -2.82 -6.94
CA GLN A 100 -1.79 -4.20 -6.47
C GLN A 100 -2.35 -5.15 -7.53
N ALA A 101 -3.12 -4.63 -8.48
CA ALA A 101 -3.71 -5.42 -9.55
C ALA A 101 -2.75 -5.70 -10.71
N GLN A 102 -1.56 -5.11 -10.72
CA GLN A 102 -0.61 -5.33 -11.82
C GLN A 102 0.05 -6.71 -11.72
N PRO A 103 0.27 -7.40 -12.86
CA PRO A 103 0.99 -8.67 -12.85
C PRO A 103 2.41 -8.56 -12.28
N ASN A 104 3.06 -7.42 -12.50
CA ASN A 104 4.41 -7.14 -12.02
C ASN A 104 4.43 -6.35 -10.72
N ARG A 105 3.40 -6.50 -9.88
CA ARG A 105 3.23 -5.67 -8.68
C ARG A 105 4.42 -5.68 -7.72
N ILE A 106 5.08 -6.82 -7.53
CA ILE A 106 6.19 -6.90 -6.58
C ILE A 106 7.40 -6.10 -7.07
N PRO A 107 7.97 -6.33 -8.27
CA PRO A 107 9.05 -5.46 -8.75
C PRO A 107 8.63 -4.00 -8.89
N LEU A 108 7.38 -3.74 -9.24
CA LEU A 108 6.87 -2.38 -9.35
C LEU A 108 6.90 -1.67 -7.99
N ILE A 109 6.35 -2.28 -6.93
CA ILE A 109 6.35 -1.65 -5.60
C ILE A 109 7.76 -1.51 -5.04
N MET A 110 8.63 -2.49 -5.29
CA MET A 110 10.01 -2.40 -4.85
C MET A 110 10.73 -1.22 -5.49
N GLY A 111 10.50 -0.98 -6.79
CA GLY A 111 11.05 0.18 -7.49
C GLY A 111 10.55 1.50 -6.91
N LEU A 112 9.26 1.58 -6.62
CA LEU A 112 8.66 2.79 -6.03
C LEU A 112 9.19 3.05 -4.61
N ILE A 113 9.41 2.00 -3.83
CA ILE A 113 10.02 2.12 -2.50
C ILE A 113 11.43 2.70 -2.61
N VAL A 114 12.23 2.17 -3.53
CA VAL A 114 13.59 2.66 -3.75
C VAL A 114 13.59 4.14 -4.16
N GLU A 115 12.67 4.52 -5.05
CA GLU A 115 12.59 5.89 -5.57
C GLU A 115 12.13 6.89 -4.52
N HIS A 116 11.14 6.55 -3.69
CA HIS A 116 10.45 7.53 -2.84
C HIS A 116 10.73 7.38 -1.35
N CYS A 117 11.22 6.23 -0.90
CA CYS A 117 11.53 5.97 0.51
C CYS A 117 13.03 5.78 0.70
N PRO A 118 13.83 6.85 0.72
CA PRO A 118 15.28 6.71 0.80
C PRO A 118 15.73 6.11 2.13
N ILE A 119 16.86 5.40 2.10
CA ILE A 119 17.48 4.87 3.31
C ILE A 119 18.05 6.06 4.10
N LYS A 120 17.70 6.12 5.38
CA LYS A 120 18.19 7.19 6.24
C LYS A 120 19.67 6.99 6.57
N PRO A 121 20.49 8.08 6.59
CA PRO A 121 21.90 7.96 6.91
C PRO A 121 22.19 7.28 8.24
N ASP A 122 21.39 7.53 9.28
CA ASP A 122 21.56 6.94 10.60
C ASP A 122 21.41 5.42 10.57
N GLU A 123 20.53 4.92 9.73
CA GLU A 123 20.29 3.48 9.56
C GLU A 123 21.42 2.83 8.76
N GLN A 124 22.03 3.56 7.85
CA GLN A 124 23.18 3.08 7.10
C GLN A 124 24.41 2.93 7.97
N ALA A 125 24.55 3.79 8.98
CA ALA A 125 25.69 3.78 9.89
C ALA A 125 25.63 2.60 10.88
N ALA A 126 24.47 2.04 11.08
CA ALA A 126 24.29 0.90 11.96
C ALA A 126 24.69 -0.40 11.28
#